data_f91aaa2a0c1dde0d5b8dc3169d12e7f2
#
_entry.id   f91aaa2a0c1dde0d5b8dc3169d12e7f2
#
_cell.length_a   1.000
_cell.length_b   1.000
_cell.length_c   1.000
_cell.angle_alpha   90.00
_cell.angle_beta   90.00
_cell.angle_gamma   90.00
#
_symmetry.space_group_name_H-M   'P 1'
#
loop_
_entity.id
_entity.type
_entity.pdbx_description
1 polymer ?
#
loop_
_entity_poly.entity_id
_entity_poly.type
_entity_poly.pdbx_seq_one_letter_code
_entity_poly.pdbx_strand_id
1 'polypeptide(L)'
;MNLSKLGKNQIRATVRAQIHPDGQITGDRNAVYMGQYAANLRRRYYAAKDSTEYINQLETEENIKVKKFETRELNVFSPRITEFLDFEKQATVNDDLIYVNPMIFLHVSKCPFIQTERQLPLEMPYTEHILQATMLTIPEGYAVEELPKPLNLKTEDGQDIVRYNISQSGNTINVTYTSVSYTHLRAHET
;
A
#
# COMPACT_ATOMS: atom_id res chain seq x y z
N MET A 1 5.78 -29.97 -11.95
CA MET A 1 5.63 -28.60 -12.52
C MET A 1 6.43 -27.66 -11.64
N ASN A 2 7.40 -26.93 -12.17
CA ASN A 2 8.23 -26.05 -11.33
C ASN A 2 7.51 -24.71 -11.15
N LEU A 3 6.91 -24.50 -9.99
CA LEU A 3 6.12 -23.31 -9.64
C LEU A 3 6.99 -22.05 -9.42
N SER A 4 8.31 -22.21 -9.31
CA SER A 4 9.25 -21.07 -9.19
C SER A 4 9.31 -20.16 -10.42
N LYS A 5 8.74 -20.60 -11.55
CA LYS A 5 8.59 -19.81 -12.77
C LYS A 5 7.26 -19.04 -12.87
N LEU A 6 6.33 -19.24 -11.94
CA LEU A 6 5.16 -18.39 -11.83
C LEU A 6 5.62 -16.99 -11.42
N GLY A 7 5.17 -15.98 -12.16
CA GLY A 7 5.61 -14.61 -11.99
C GLY A 7 5.45 -14.13 -10.54
N LYS A 8 6.29 -13.18 -10.14
CA LYS A 8 6.28 -12.62 -8.79
C LYS A 8 4.94 -11.95 -8.50
N ASN A 9 4.32 -12.28 -7.37
CA ASN A 9 3.18 -11.54 -6.85
C ASN A 9 3.72 -10.31 -6.13
N GLN A 10 3.55 -9.15 -6.72
CA GLN A 10 4.19 -7.94 -6.24
C GLN A 10 3.32 -6.70 -6.43
N ILE A 11 3.39 -5.80 -5.45
CA ILE A 11 2.96 -4.40 -5.59
C ILE A 11 4.19 -3.52 -5.40
N ARG A 12 4.39 -2.58 -6.32
CA ARG A 12 5.33 -1.46 -6.17
C ARG A 12 4.56 -0.18 -6.33
N ALA A 13 4.54 0.64 -5.30
CA ALA A 13 3.86 1.92 -5.31
C ALA A 13 4.81 3.05 -4.94
N THR A 14 4.65 4.18 -5.62
CA THR A 14 5.29 5.44 -5.26
C THR A 14 4.19 6.47 -5.07
N VAL A 15 4.22 7.17 -3.95
CA VAL A 15 3.30 8.26 -3.61
C VAL A 15 4.13 9.53 -3.44
N ARG A 16 3.70 10.60 -4.10
CA ARG A 16 4.26 11.94 -3.89
C ARG A 16 3.10 12.83 -3.49
N ALA A 17 3.23 13.50 -2.36
CA ALA A 17 2.16 14.35 -1.89
C ALA A 17 2.69 15.60 -1.21
N GLN A 18 1.88 16.65 -1.24
CA GLN A 18 2.11 17.90 -0.57
C GLN A 18 1.03 18.11 0.49
N ILE A 19 1.45 18.46 1.67
CA ILE A 19 0.57 18.88 2.76
C ILE A 19 0.35 20.38 2.64
N HIS A 20 -0.88 20.83 2.74
CA HIS A 20 -1.25 22.25 2.75
C HIS A 20 -1.58 22.71 4.17
N PRO A 21 -1.46 24.03 4.46
CA PRO A 21 -1.71 24.57 5.81
C PRO A 21 -3.11 24.30 6.37
N ASP A 22 -4.11 24.11 5.50
CA ASP A 22 -5.49 23.77 5.86
C ASP A 22 -5.70 22.26 6.14
N GLY A 23 -4.62 21.48 6.10
CA GLY A 23 -4.64 20.03 6.26
C GLY A 23 -5.04 19.27 5.00
N GLN A 24 -5.30 19.94 3.88
CA GLN A 24 -5.47 19.24 2.61
C GLN A 24 -4.14 18.59 2.19
N ILE A 25 -4.21 17.40 1.68
CA ILE A 25 -3.08 16.66 1.09
C ILE A 25 -3.42 16.42 -0.37
N THR A 26 -2.58 16.92 -1.26
CA THR A 26 -2.72 16.68 -2.70
C THR A 26 -1.52 15.89 -3.20
N GLY A 27 -1.74 14.98 -4.14
CA GLY A 27 -0.62 14.19 -4.63
C GLY A 27 -0.96 13.24 -5.76
N ASP A 28 0.08 12.50 -6.15
CA ASP A 28 -0.01 11.43 -7.14
C ASP A 28 0.44 10.07 -6.55
N ARG A 29 -0.15 9.02 -7.09
CA ARG A 29 0.26 7.65 -6.83
C ARG A 29 0.50 6.93 -8.15
N ASN A 30 1.63 6.27 -8.25
CA ASN A 30 1.95 5.34 -9.32
C ASN A 30 2.15 3.96 -8.71
N ALA A 31 1.33 2.99 -9.12
CA ALA A 31 1.40 1.63 -8.60
C ALA A 31 1.49 0.60 -9.73
N VAL A 32 2.40 -0.34 -9.58
CA VAL A 32 2.56 -1.48 -10.46
C VAL A 32 2.16 -2.74 -9.71
N TYR A 33 1.16 -3.42 -10.23
CA TYR A 33 0.63 -4.68 -9.73
C TYR A 33 1.11 -5.82 -10.62
N MET A 34 1.57 -6.92 -10.04
CA MET A 34 2.07 -8.09 -10.76
C MET A 34 1.46 -9.38 -10.21
N GLY A 35 1.31 -10.37 -11.08
CA GLY A 35 0.81 -11.70 -10.72
C GLY A 35 -0.63 -11.67 -10.20
N GLN A 36 -0.88 -12.27 -9.04
CA GLN A 36 -2.21 -12.31 -8.42
C GLN A 36 -2.77 -10.93 -8.08
N TYR A 37 -1.91 -9.97 -7.74
CA TYR A 37 -2.36 -8.60 -7.51
C TYR A 37 -2.91 -7.94 -8.78
N ALA A 38 -2.29 -8.17 -9.93
CA ALA A 38 -2.83 -7.70 -11.21
C ALA A 38 -4.14 -8.42 -11.55
N ALA A 39 -4.25 -9.72 -11.29
CA ALA A 39 -5.48 -10.48 -11.50
C ALA A 39 -6.62 -9.98 -10.58
N ASN A 40 -6.31 -9.71 -9.31
CA ASN A 40 -7.27 -9.19 -8.35
C ASN A 40 -7.77 -7.78 -8.75
N LEU A 41 -6.85 -6.91 -9.21
CA LEU A 41 -7.23 -5.57 -9.68
C LEU A 41 -8.17 -5.66 -10.89
N ARG A 42 -7.86 -6.53 -11.88
CA ARG A 42 -8.76 -6.77 -13.02
C ARG A 42 -10.12 -7.24 -12.56
N ARG A 43 -10.16 -8.23 -11.68
CA ARG A 43 -11.43 -8.77 -11.16
C ARG A 43 -12.26 -7.68 -10.49
N ARG A 44 -11.67 -6.83 -9.67
CA ARG A 44 -12.38 -5.71 -9.02
C ARG A 44 -12.87 -4.69 -10.04
N TYR A 45 -12.01 -4.31 -10.98
CA TYR A 45 -12.35 -3.33 -12.00
C TYR A 45 -13.51 -3.79 -12.89
N TYR A 46 -13.47 -5.05 -13.34
CA TYR A 46 -14.53 -5.61 -14.19
C TYR A 46 -15.78 -6.08 -13.43
N ALA A 47 -15.73 -6.19 -12.11
CA ALA A 47 -16.89 -6.42 -11.27
C ALA A 47 -17.72 -5.15 -11.05
N ALA A 48 -17.10 -3.97 -11.18
CA ALA A 48 -17.79 -2.70 -11.16
C ALA A 48 -18.56 -2.49 -12.47
N LYS A 49 -19.70 -1.80 -12.39
CA LYS A 49 -20.55 -1.50 -13.54
C LYS A 49 -19.82 -0.67 -14.61
N ASP A 50 -19.02 0.27 -14.14
CA ASP A 50 -18.19 1.15 -14.97
C ASP A 50 -16.98 1.67 -14.18
N SER A 51 -16.12 2.44 -14.83
CA SER A 51 -14.95 3.04 -14.20
C SER A 51 -15.30 4.02 -13.07
N THR A 52 -16.46 4.67 -13.16
CA THR A 52 -16.93 5.61 -12.12
C THR A 52 -17.25 4.87 -10.83
N GLU A 53 -17.94 3.74 -10.91
CA GLU A 53 -18.23 2.91 -9.75
C GLU A 53 -16.94 2.37 -9.12
N TYR A 54 -15.99 1.90 -9.93
CA TYR A 54 -14.68 1.48 -9.44
C TYR A 54 -13.94 2.59 -8.69
N ILE A 55 -13.92 3.81 -9.26
CA ILE A 55 -13.30 4.98 -8.62
C ILE A 55 -14.01 5.32 -7.30
N ASN A 56 -15.34 5.31 -7.24
CA ASN A 56 -16.09 5.57 -6.03
C ASN A 56 -15.78 4.54 -4.92
N GLN A 57 -15.61 3.26 -5.28
CA GLN A 57 -15.18 2.22 -4.34
C GLN A 57 -13.78 2.51 -3.81
N LEU A 58 -12.84 2.88 -4.68
CA LEU A 58 -11.47 3.23 -4.31
C LEU A 58 -11.44 4.47 -3.40
N GLU A 59 -12.21 5.51 -3.71
CA GLU A 59 -12.35 6.71 -2.88
C GLU A 59 -12.83 6.37 -1.46
N THR A 60 -13.81 5.48 -1.36
CA THR A 60 -14.38 5.04 -0.08
C THR A 60 -13.38 4.21 0.73
N GLU A 61 -12.70 3.25 0.09
CA GLU A 61 -11.75 2.35 0.75
C GLU A 61 -10.54 3.09 1.29
N GLU A 62 -9.98 4.02 0.50
CA GLU A 62 -8.76 4.74 0.83
C GLU A 62 -9.01 6.07 1.55
N ASN A 63 -10.29 6.48 1.65
CA ASN A 63 -10.71 7.79 2.18
C ASN A 63 -9.97 8.93 1.48
N ILE A 64 -10.09 8.98 0.17
CA ILE A 64 -9.49 9.98 -0.71
C ILE A 64 -10.54 10.53 -1.68
N LYS A 65 -10.19 11.60 -2.39
CA LYS A 65 -10.90 12.07 -3.58
C LYS A 65 -10.00 11.91 -4.79
N VAL A 66 -10.44 11.14 -5.79
CA VAL A 66 -9.68 10.92 -7.02
C VAL A 66 -9.96 12.05 -8.00
N LYS A 67 -8.91 12.71 -8.48
CA LYS A 67 -8.98 13.78 -9.49
C LYS A 67 -8.69 13.26 -10.89
N LYS A 68 -7.80 12.29 -10.99
CA LYS A 68 -7.43 11.67 -12.24
C LYS A 68 -7.16 10.18 -12.00
N PHE A 69 -7.59 9.34 -12.93
CA PHE A 69 -7.37 7.91 -12.87
C PHE A 69 -7.00 7.39 -14.26
N GLU A 70 -5.89 6.70 -14.35
CA GLU A 70 -5.43 6.05 -15.58
C GLU A 70 -4.87 4.67 -15.26
N THR A 71 -5.09 3.73 -16.18
CA THR A 71 -4.50 2.40 -16.11
C THR A 71 -3.81 2.03 -17.40
N ARG A 72 -2.75 1.24 -17.32
CA ARG A 72 -2.10 0.62 -18.47
C ARG A 72 -2.12 -0.88 -18.32
N GLU A 73 -2.27 -1.59 -19.43
CA GLU A 73 -2.27 -3.05 -19.51
C GLU A 73 -3.47 -3.72 -18.80
N LEU A 74 -4.52 -2.96 -18.51
CA LEU A 74 -5.74 -3.48 -17.88
C LEU A 74 -6.48 -4.46 -18.83
N ASN A 75 -6.62 -4.06 -20.11
CA ASN A 75 -7.39 -4.79 -21.13
C ASN A 75 -6.56 -5.83 -21.90
N VAL A 76 -5.30 -5.99 -21.55
CA VAL A 76 -4.37 -6.91 -22.21
C VAL A 76 -4.09 -8.07 -21.27
N PHE A 77 -3.96 -9.29 -21.81
CA PHE A 77 -3.49 -10.42 -21.01
C PHE A 77 -2.00 -10.26 -20.68
N SER A 78 -1.75 -9.41 -19.70
CA SER A 78 -0.41 -9.09 -19.17
C SER A 78 -0.33 -9.52 -17.71
N PRO A 79 0.81 -10.05 -17.26
CA PRO A 79 1.02 -10.33 -15.84
C PRO A 79 1.14 -9.06 -14.99
N ARG A 80 1.10 -7.88 -15.63
CA ARG A 80 1.31 -6.58 -14.99
C ARG A 80 0.16 -5.62 -15.30
N ILE A 81 -0.16 -4.74 -14.35
CA ILE A 81 -0.99 -3.55 -14.54
C ILE A 81 -0.27 -2.38 -13.90
N THR A 82 -0.31 -1.23 -14.54
CA THR A 82 0.13 0.03 -13.93
C THR A 82 -1.09 0.93 -13.73
N GLU A 83 -1.21 1.49 -12.54
CA GLU A 83 -2.26 2.42 -12.13
C GLU A 83 -1.63 3.76 -11.77
N PHE A 84 -2.21 4.83 -12.28
CA PHE A 84 -1.86 6.21 -11.97
C PHE A 84 -3.10 6.91 -11.46
N LEU A 85 -2.96 7.60 -10.35
CA LEU A 85 -4.04 8.44 -9.83
C LEU A 85 -3.48 9.72 -9.22
N ASP A 86 -4.22 10.83 -9.45
CA ASP A 86 -4.06 12.07 -8.71
C ASP A 86 -5.15 12.12 -7.66
N PHE A 87 -4.82 12.49 -6.43
CA PHE A 87 -5.75 12.42 -5.31
C PHE A 87 -5.68 13.65 -4.41
N GLU A 88 -6.75 13.82 -3.66
CA GLU A 88 -6.85 14.71 -2.51
C GLU A 88 -7.27 13.89 -1.28
N LYS A 89 -6.75 14.24 -0.14
CA LYS A 89 -7.10 13.67 1.17
C LYS A 89 -7.11 14.76 2.21
N GLN A 90 -8.04 14.69 3.15
CA GLN A 90 -8.07 15.61 4.28
C GLN A 90 -7.40 14.98 5.48
N ALA A 91 -6.40 15.65 6.03
CA ALA A 91 -5.81 15.33 7.33
C ALA A 91 -6.63 15.92 8.46
N THR A 92 -6.47 15.38 9.66
CA THR A 92 -7.05 15.97 10.86
C THR A 92 -6.23 17.18 11.26
N VAL A 93 -6.90 18.31 11.42
CA VAL A 93 -6.30 19.54 11.92
C VAL A 93 -6.91 19.86 13.28
N ASN A 94 -6.06 20.13 14.27
CA ASN A 94 -6.47 20.55 15.60
C ASN A 94 -5.53 21.66 16.06
N ASP A 95 -6.08 22.85 16.25
CA ASP A 95 -5.31 24.07 16.48
C ASP A 95 -4.23 24.29 15.42
N ASP A 96 -2.96 24.37 15.82
CA ASP A 96 -1.82 24.57 14.91
C ASP A 96 -1.17 23.25 14.46
N LEU A 97 -1.78 22.10 14.79
CA LEU A 97 -1.23 20.76 14.49
C LEU A 97 -1.99 20.10 13.33
N ILE A 98 -1.24 19.56 12.38
CA ILE A 98 -1.75 18.73 11.29
C ILE A 98 -1.31 17.27 11.53
N TYR A 99 -2.28 16.39 11.74
CA TYR A 99 -2.04 14.96 11.96
C TYR A 99 -2.13 14.21 10.65
N VAL A 100 -0.99 13.71 10.18
CA VAL A 100 -0.90 13.01 8.91
C VAL A 100 -0.48 11.57 9.15
N ASN A 101 -1.23 10.60 8.61
CA ASN A 101 -0.73 9.25 8.47
C ASN A 101 0.23 9.21 7.27
N PRO A 102 1.54 9.00 7.48
CA PRO A 102 2.50 9.01 6.38
C PRO A 102 2.33 7.82 5.41
N MET A 103 1.63 6.76 5.83
CA MET A 103 1.13 5.70 4.95
C MET A 103 -0.23 6.11 4.39
N ILE A 104 -0.26 7.03 3.42
CA ILE A 104 -1.50 7.58 2.82
C ILE A 104 -2.39 6.45 2.27
N PHE A 105 -1.78 5.46 1.60
CA PHE A 105 -2.43 4.26 1.11
C PHE A 105 -2.00 3.07 1.96
N LEU A 106 -2.97 2.44 2.61
CA LEU A 106 -2.73 1.26 3.43
C LEU A 106 -2.98 0.00 2.59
N HIS A 107 -2.01 -0.90 2.59
CA HIS A 107 -2.20 -2.19 1.94
C HIS A 107 -3.14 -3.11 2.75
N VAL A 108 -3.03 -3.05 4.08
CA VAL A 108 -3.87 -3.79 5.02
C VAL A 108 -4.38 -2.82 6.07
N SER A 109 -5.68 -2.57 6.07
CA SER A 109 -6.33 -1.66 7.03
C SER A 109 -6.83 -2.38 8.29
N LYS A 110 -7.00 -3.70 8.24
CA LYS A 110 -7.49 -4.52 9.36
C LYS A 110 -6.71 -5.82 9.43
N CYS A 111 -6.43 -6.28 10.65
CA CYS A 111 -5.85 -7.61 10.85
C CYS A 111 -6.88 -8.66 10.35
N PRO A 112 -6.54 -9.52 9.38
CA PRO A 112 -7.43 -10.57 8.92
C PRO A 112 -7.57 -11.71 9.96
N PHE A 113 -6.72 -11.71 10.98
CA PHE A 113 -6.63 -12.74 11.99
C PHE A 113 -7.16 -12.23 13.32
N ILE A 114 -8.45 -12.48 13.57
CA ILE A 114 -9.14 -12.00 14.75
C ILE A 114 -9.20 -13.05 15.89
N GLN A 115 -8.83 -14.30 15.61
CA GLN A 115 -8.83 -15.36 16.63
C GLN A 115 -7.59 -15.26 17.51
N THR A 116 -7.78 -15.29 18.82
CA THR A 116 -6.71 -15.25 19.83
C THR A 116 -5.94 -16.57 19.92
N GLU A 117 -6.61 -17.68 19.64
CA GLU A 117 -6.00 -19.01 19.62
C GLU A 117 -6.30 -19.70 18.30
N ARG A 118 -5.29 -20.38 17.74
CA ARG A 118 -5.40 -21.13 16.49
C ARG A 118 -5.02 -22.58 16.72
N GLN A 119 -5.86 -23.45 16.19
CA GLN A 119 -5.60 -24.89 16.18
C GLN A 119 -5.01 -25.38 14.85
N LEU A 120 -5.13 -24.57 13.80
CA LEU A 120 -4.63 -24.90 12.47
C LEU A 120 -3.53 -23.91 12.04
N PRO A 121 -2.51 -24.40 11.34
CA PRO A 121 -1.49 -23.53 10.75
C PRO A 121 -2.12 -22.55 9.74
N LEU A 122 -1.53 -21.38 9.63
CA LEU A 122 -1.90 -20.40 8.62
C LEU A 122 -1.15 -20.72 7.33
N GLU A 123 -1.92 -20.89 6.27
CA GLU A 123 -1.37 -21.05 4.92
C GLU A 123 -1.72 -19.84 4.08
N MET A 124 -0.72 -19.11 3.60
CA MET A 124 -0.92 -18.02 2.66
C MET A 124 -1.05 -18.61 1.25
N PRO A 125 -2.04 -18.16 0.46
CA PRO A 125 -2.31 -18.77 -0.85
C PRO A 125 -1.21 -18.53 -1.89
N TYR A 126 -0.38 -17.52 -1.68
CA TYR A 126 0.76 -17.17 -2.55
C TYR A 126 1.77 -16.29 -1.81
N THR A 127 3.00 -16.28 -2.32
CA THR A 127 4.05 -15.39 -1.80
C THR A 127 3.71 -13.94 -2.14
N GLU A 128 3.99 -13.03 -1.23
CA GLU A 128 3.71 -11.61 -1.40
C GLU A 128 4.98 -10.77 -1.31
N HIS A 129 5.05 -9.73 -2.12
CA HIS A 129 6.08 -8.72 -2.01
C HIS A 129 5.49 -7.34 -2.28
N ILE A 130 5.42 -6.53 -1.25
CA ILE A 130 4.87 -5.17 -1.30
C ILE A 130 5.98 -4.19 -1.00
N LEU A 131 6.13 -3.21 -1.85
CA LEU A 131 7.04 -2.08 -1.68
C LEU A 131 6.26 -0.80 -1.93
N GLN A 132 6.23 0.09 -0.95
CA GLN A 132 5.68 1.43 -1.10
C GLN A 132 6.70 2.46 -0.63
N ALA A 133 6.94 3.45 -1.47
CA ALA A 133 7.71 4.64 -1.14
C ALA A 133 6.76 5.85 -1.13
N THR A 134 6.78 6.63 -0.07
CA THR A 134 5.97 7.85 0.05
C THR A 134 6.89 9.04 0.34
N MET A 135 6.71 10.11 -0.40
CA MET A 135 7.38 11.39 -0.21
C MET A 135 6.30 12.45 0.11
N LEU A 136 6.38 13.01 1.31
CA LEU A 136 5.46 14.06 1.78
C LEU A 136 6.21 15.36 1.91
N THR A 137 5.78 16.37 1.18
CA THR A 137 6.32 17.73 1.32
C THR A 137 5.54 18.46 2.40
N ILE A 138 6.26 19.03 3.36
CA ILE A 138 5.70 19.81 4.48
C ILE A 138 5.47 21.23 3.99
N PRO A 139 4.36 21.91 4.37
CA PRO A 139 4.12 23.30 3.99
C PRO A 139 5.18 24.23 4.58
N GLU A 140 5.40 25.34 3.88
CA GLU A 140 6.31 26.37 4.36
C GLU A 140 5.85 26.95 5.70
N GLY A 141 6.77 27.18 6.62
CA GLY A 141 6.48 27.66 7.98
C GLY A 141 6.09 26.57 8.98
N TYR A 142 5.97 25.31 8.55
CA TYR A 142 5.68 24.17 9.42
C TYR A 142 6.94 23.36 9.72
N ALA A 143 6.96 22.73 10.88
CA ALA A 143 8.00 21.79 11.30
C ALA A 143 7.37 20.46 11.73
N VAL A 144 8.12 19.37 11.61
CA VAL A 144 7.69 18.09 12.15
C VAL A 144 7.89 18.08 13.65
N GLU A 145 6.83 17.88 14.41
CA GLU A 145 6.89 17.76 15.86
C GLU A 145 7.32 16.35 16.25
N GLU A 146 6.71 15.33 15.65
CA GLU A 146 7.01 13.94 15.95
C GLU A 146 6.92 13.06 14.69
N LEU A 147 7.82 12.09 14.60
CA LEU A 147 7.77 11.03 13.59
C LEU A 147 7.60 9.67 14.26
N PRO A 148 6.83 8.75 13.66
CA PRO A 148 6.77 7.37 14.11
C PRO A 148 8.16 6.73 14.12
N LYS A 149 8.37 5.77 15.03
CA LYS A 149 9.63 5.03 15.08
C LYS A 149 9.69 4.03 13.91
N PRO A 150 10.85 3.84 13.30
CA PRO A 150 11.07 2.76 12.34
C PRO A 150 10.74 1.40 12.97
N LEU A 151 10.16 0.51 12.16
CA LEU A 151 9.77 -0.83 12.57
C LEU A 151 10.43 -1.87 11.65
N ASN A 152 10.99 -2.91 12.26
CA ASN A 152 11.52 -4.06 11.54
C ASN A 152 11.05 -5.32 12.27
N LEU A 153 10.07 -5.99 11.68
CA LEU A 153 9.51 -7.23 12.20
C LEU A 153 9.94 -8.38 11.29
N LYS A 154 10.26 -9.49 11.91
CA LYS A 154 10.59 -10.72 11.21
C LYS A 154 10.08 -11.89 12.05
N THR A 155 9.45 -12.88 11.40
CA THR A 155 9.09 -14.14 12.05
C THR A 155 10.34 -14.95 12.39
N GLU A 156 10.25 -15.86 13.37
CA GLU A 156 11.39 -16.68 13.82
C GLU A 156 11.99 -17.52 12.69
N ASP A 157 11.14 -18.04 11.80
CA ASP A 157 11.55 -18.80 10.62
C ASP A 157 12.05 -17.91 9.46
N GLY A 158 11.90 -16.59 9.59
CA GLY A 158 12.32 -15.62 8.59
C GLY A 158 11.46 -15.55 7.35
N GLN A 159 10.28 -16.16 7.37
CA GLN A 159 9.38 -16.24 6.22
C GLN A 159 8.62 -14.95 5.99
N ASP A 160 8.29 -14.23 7.06
CA ASP A 160 7.60 -12.95 6.98
C ASP A 160 8.49 -11.82 7.47
N ILE A 161 8.60 -10.78 6.70
CA ILE A 161 9.40 -9.61 7.01
C ILE A 161 8.57 -8.36 6.72
N VAL A 162 8.43 -7.50 7.73
CA VAL A 162 7.83 -6.17 7.57
C VAL A 162 8.83 -5.12 8.00
N ARG A 163 9.09 -4.16 7.13
CA ARG A 163 9.96 -3.01 7.40
C ARG A 163 9.23 -1.72 7.12
N TYR A 164 9.27 -0.83 8.08
CA TYR A 164 8.80 0.53 7.97
C TYR A 164 9.93 1.46 8.36
N ASN A 165 10.37 2.28 7.44
CA ASN A 165 11.37 3.31 7.68
C ASN A 165 10.76 4.67 7.36
N ILE A 166 11.06 5.65 8.21
CA ILE A 166 10.67 7.03 8.03
C ILE A 166 11.84 7.94 8.36
N SER A 167 12.03 8.96 7.57
CA SER A 167 13.07 9.96 7.77
C SER A 167 12.63 11.30 7.22
N GLN A 168 13.17 12.37 7.77
CA GLN A 168 13.01 13.71 7.26
C GLN A 168 14.30 14.20 6.60
N SER A 169 14.17 14.86 5.47
CA SER A 169 15.25 15.56 4.77
C SER A 169 14.74 16.91 4.30
N GLY A 170 15.21 17.97 4.95
CA GLY A 170 14.67 19.31 4.73
C GLY A 170 13.17 19.38 5.05
N ASN A 171 12.38 19.83 4.09
CA ASN A 171 10.92 19.89 4.18
C ASN A 171 10.21 18.65 3.64
N THR A 172 10.92 17.54 3.44
CA THR A 172 10.35 16.31 2.90
C THR A 172 10.45 15.18 3.91
N ILE A 173 9.34 14.50 4.17
CA ILE A 173 9.27 13.24 4.91
C ILE A 173 9.30 12.10 3.90
N ASN A 174 10.25 11.20 4.05
CA ASN A 174 10.40 10.01 3.22
C ASN A 174 10.01 8.78 4.02
N VAL A 175 9.09 7.98 3.47
CA VAL A 175 8.63 6.73 4.06
C VAL A 175 8.89 5.60 3.09
N THR A 176 9.40 4.50 3.61
CA THR A 176 9.52 3.24 2.85
C THR A 176 8.88 2.13 3.65
N TYR A 177 7.90 1.47 3.05
CA TYR A 177 7.26 0.27 3.57
C TYR A 177 7.59 -0.92 2.70
N THR A 178 8.01 -2.00 3.31
CA THR A 178 8.25 -3.29 2.64
C THR A 178 7.60 -4.39 3.45
N SER A 179 6.80 -5.21 2.79
CA SER A 179 6.26 -6.45 3.34
C SER A 179 6.60 -7.60 2.40
N VAL A 180 7.19 -8.65 2.93
CA VAL A 180 7.51 -9.86 2.19
C VAL A 180 6.99 -11.04 2.98
N SER A 181 6.22 -11.90 2.34
CA SER A 181 5.76 -13.17 2.89
C SER A 181 6.12 -14.30 1.92
N TYR A 182 6.85 -15.29 2.42
CA TYR A 182 7.21 -16.49 1.69
C TYR A 182 6.36 -17.65 2.20
N THR A 183 5.52 -18.19 1.33
CA THR A 183 4.80 -19.42 1.66
C THR A 183 5.73 -20.62 1.45
N HIS A 184 6.13 -21.28 2.51
CA HIS A 184 6.66 -22.63 2.44
C HIS A 184 5.81 -23.54 3.29
N LEU A 185 5.18 -24.50 2.63
CA LEU A 185 4.69 -25.70 3.29
C LEU A 185 5.91 -26.41 3.88
N ARG A 186 6.18 -26.25 5.15
CA ARG A 186 6.95 -27.27 5.86
C ARG A 186 5.98 -28.41 6.12
N ALA A 187 6.13 -29.50 5.39
CA ALA A 187 5.71 -30.77 5.89
C ALA A 187 6.46 -30.95 7.23
N HIS A 188 5.72 -30.99 8.33
CA HIS A 188 6.29 -31.48 9.57
C HIS A 188 6.66 -32.92 9.31
N GLU A 189 7.94 -33.18 9.15
CA GLU A 189 8.46 -34.53 9.33
C GLU A 189 8.25 -34.87 10.80
N THR A 190 7.33 -35.78 11.05
CA THR A 190 7.10 -36.46 12.33
C THR A 190 8.28 -37.35 12.66
#